data_741bd4caa0b18c00dfc4b209aace5408
#
_entry.id   741bd4caa0b18c00dfc4b209aace5408
#
_cell.length_a   1.000
_cell.length_b   1.000
_cell.length_c   1.000
_cell.angle_alpha   90.00
_cell.angle_beta   90.00
_cell.angle_gamma   90.00
#
_symmetry.space_group_name_H-M   'P 1'
#
loop_
_entity.id
_entity.type
_entity.pdbx_description
1 polymer ?
#
loop_
_entity_poly.entity_id
_entity_poly.type
_entity_poly.pdbx_seq_one_letter_code
_entity_poly.pdbx_strand_id
1 'polypeptide(L)'
;MLRIMKYLSKTEIGQLLISLVTIVGQVYFDLELPSYMSEITRLVETPGSQMRDIWISGGKMLLVSFGSLVCAVITGYFAARVAASFGQRLRSLEFRKVESFGPSEMHRFSTASLITRSTNDVTQIQMFITMGLQMLIKSPIMAVWAVCKIAGEGFEWTLTTGIAVVVLLCAVGILMALVMPKFKAMQRLTDDINLVARENLTGMRVVRAYNAQDYQESKFEDANAALTNTQLFTNRAMSVMMPLMSTIMNGLSLAIYWIGAYLIEDAGATEKLTLFSNMIVFSSYAVQVIMSFLLMSMVFVLWPRADVSAHRVMEVINTEPLVKSGTRSRGLTVAEAKQAGVITAADAADYRDD
;
A
#
# COMPACT_ATOMS: atom_id res chain seq x y z
N MET A 1 9.18 5.92 -5.37
CA MET A 1 7.75 6.28 -5.52
C MET A 1 7.50 7.78 -5.68
N LEU A 2 8.01 8.66 -4.81
CA LEU A 2 7.79 10.12 -4.89
C LEU A 2 8.19 10.75 -6.24
N ARG A 3 9.27 10.27 -6.87
CA ARG A 3 9.74 10.81 -8.16
C ARG A 3 8.76 10.60 -9.31
N ILE A 4 7.94 9.56 -9.30
CA ILE A 4 6.97 9.30 -10.36
C ILE A 4 5.75 10.21 -10.25
N MET A 5 5.47 10.74 -9.05
CA MET A 5 4.34 11.64 -8.82
C MET A 5 4.47 12.98 -9.57
N LYS A 6 5.68 13.33 -10.04
CA LYS A 6 5.87 14.52 -10.91
C LYS A 6 5.07 14.45 -12.23
N TYR A 7 4.66 13.25 -12.64
CA TYR A 7 3.86 13.05 -13.85
C TYR A 7 2.34 13.20 -13.61
N LEU A 8 1.92 13.51 -12.36
CA LEU A 8 0.53 13.83 -12.07
C LEU A 8 0.11 15.13 -12.79
N SER A 9 -1.11 15.13 -13.29
CA SER A 9 -1.76 16.31 -13.87
C SER A 9 -2.23 17.26 -12.77
N LYS A 10 -2.38 18.53 -13.10
CA LYS A 10 -3.01 19.51 -12.20
C LYS A 10 -4.42 19.11 -11.77
N THR A 11 -5.18 18.48 -12.66
CA THR A 11 -6.52 17.94 -12.38
C THR A 11 -6.47 16.79 -11.37
N GLU A 12 -5.50 15.88 -11.53
CA GLU A 12 -5.30 14.74 -10.60
C GLU A 12 -4.85 15.22 -9.22
N ILE A 13 -4.00 16.24 -9.15
CA ILE A 13 -3.61 16.87 -7.89
C ILE A 13 -4.85 17.49 -7.21
N GLY A 14 -5.71 18.19 -7.96
CA GLY A 14 -6.97 18.72 -7.42
C GLY A 14 -7.88 17.61 -6.87
N GLN A 15 -8.00 16.47 -7.57
CA GLN A 15 -8.78 15.32 -7.11
C GLN A 15 -8.18 14.67 -5.85
N LEU A 16 -6.84 14.60 -5.75
CA LEU A 16 -6.15 14.14 -4.54
C LEU A 16 -6.39 15.08 -3.34
N LEU A 17 -6.40 16.39 -3.56
CA LEU A 17 -6.73 17.36 -2.51
C LEU A 17 -8.18 17.21 -2.03
N ILE A 18 -9.14 17.00 -2.95
CA ILE A 18 -10.54 16.71 -2.58
C ILE A 18 -10.59 15.42 -1.76
N SER A 19 -9.89 14.37 -2.20
CA SER A 19 -9.81 13.11 -1.44
C SER A 19 -9.22 13.30 -0.05
N LEU A 20 -8.21 14.16 0.11
CA LEU A 20 -7.64 14.47 1.42
C LEU A 20 -8.68 15.14 2.34
N VAL A 21 -9.40 16.13 1.83
CA VAL A 21 -10.44 16.83 2.60
C VAL A 21 -11.56 15.86 3.00
N THR A 22 -12.00 15.00 2.07
CA THR A 22 -13.04 14.01 2.37
C THR A 22 -12.56 12.92 3.32
N ILE A 23 -11.28 12.54 3.32
CA ILE A 23 -10.68 11.65 4.31
C ILE A 23 -10.72 12.28 5.70
N VAL A 24 -10.32 13.55 5.83
CA VAL A 24 -10.38 14.27 7.12
C VAL A 24 -11.83 14.36 7.62
N GLY A 25 -12.77 14.69 6.73
CA GLY A 25 -14.20 14.70 7.06
C GLY A 25 -14.71 13.32 7.47
N GLN A 26 -14.29 12.25 6.79
CA GLN A 26 -14.64 10.89 7.14
C GLN A 26 -14.13 10.52 8.53
N VAL A 27 -12.85 10.83 8.84
CA VAL A 27 -12.27 10.57 10.16
C VAL A 27 -13.01 11.35 11.25
N TYR A 28 -13.36 12.61 10.99
CA TYR A 28 -14.17 13.39 11.91
C TYR A 28 -15.51 12.69 12.23
N PHE A 29 -16.26 12.31 11.20
CA PHE A 29 -17.53 11.61 11.39
C PHE A 29 -17.36 10.27 12.08
N ASP A 30 -16.34 9.47 11.71
CA ASP A 30 -16.08 8.18 12.33
C ASP A 30 -15.76 8.31 13.84
N LEU A 31 -15.07 9.39 14.25
CA LEU A 31 -14.72 9.66 15.65
C LEU A 31 -15.86 10.35 16.46
N GLU A 32 -16.87 10.92 15.79
CA GLU A 32 -18.04 11.45 16.47
C GLU A 32 -19.10 10.39 16.82
N LEU A 33 -19.10 9.25 16.11
CA LEU A 33 -20.06 8.17 16.32
C LEU A 33 -20.08 7.65 17.77
N PRO A 34 -18.93 7.35 18.41
CA PRO A 34 -18.92 6.91 19.80
C PRO A 34 -19.48 7.93 20.79
N SER A 35 -19.33 9.23 20.52
CA SER A 35 -19.87 10.30 21.35
C SER A 35 -21.40 10.30 21.35
N TYR A 36 -22.04 10.11 20.21
CA TYR A 36 -23.50 9.94 20.13
C TYR A 36 -23.98 8.63 20.79
N MET A 37 -23.20 7.56 20.70
CA MET A 37 -23.49 6.31 21.40
C MET A 37 -23.50 6.52 22.91
N SER A 38 -22.52 7.26 23.44
CA SER A 38 -22.45 7.66 24.84
C SER A 38 -23.67 8.50 25.26
N GLU A 39 -24.07 9.48 24.46
CA GLU A 39 -25.24 10.33 24.72
C GLU A 39 -26.51 9.51 24.78
N ILE A 40 -26.71 8.56 23.85
CA ILE A 40 -27.87 7.66 23.87
C ILE A 40 -27.87 6.78 25.14
N THR A 41 -26.71 6.19 25.50
CA THR A 41 -26.58 5.37 26.70
C THR A 41 -26.95 6.16 27.94
N ARG A 42 -26.45 7.40 28.07
CA ARG A 42 -26.76 8.29 29.17
C ARG A 42 -28.28 8.63 29.27
N LEU A 43 -28.89 8.91 28.10
CA LEU A 43 -30.32 9.20 28.03
C LEU A 43 -31.18 7.99 28.43
N VAL A 44 -30.80 6.77 28.03
CA VAL A 44 -31.51 5.54 28.36
C VAL A 44 -31.45 5.24 29.86
N GLU A 45 -30.34 5.52 30.52
CA GLU A 45 -30.14 5.23 31.96
C GLU A 45 -30.62 6.35 32.89
N THR A 46 -30.87 7.58 32.34
CA THR A 46 -31.34 8.70 33.17
C THR A 46 -32.86 8.59 33.42
N PRO A 47 -33.30 8.46 34.66
CA PRO A 47 -34.72 8.43 34.97
C PRO A 47 -35.42 9.72 34.56
N GLY A 48 -36.49 9.61 33.75
CA GLY A 48 -37.27 10.76 33.30
C GLY A 48 -36.88 11.32 31.93
N SER A 49 -35.89 10.73 31.25
CA SER A 49 -35.57 11.09 29.86
C SER A 49 -36.74 10.71 28.93
N GLN A 50 -36.99 11.60 27.95
CA GLN A 50 -38.06 11.36 26.99
C GLN A 50 -37.57 10.52 25.82
N MET A 51 -38.37 9.57 25.35
CA MET A 51 -38.09 8.77 24.17
C MET A 51 -37.76 9.64 22.94
N ARG A 52 -38.32 10.86 22.91
CA ARG A 52 -38.05 11.85 21.84
C ARG A 52 -36.56 12.22 21.78
N ASP A 53 -35.90 12.40 22.92
CA ASP A 53 -34.48 12.82 22.97
C ASP A 53 -33.57 11.68 22.44
N ILE A 54 -33.92 10.44 22.76
CA ILE A 54 -33.24 9.23 22.23
C ILE A 54 -33.39 9.17 20.73
N TRP A 55 -34.59 9.42 20.16
CA TRP A 55 -34.78 9.46 18.70
C TRP A 55 -34.03 10.59 18.05
N ILE A 56 -33.88 11.75 18.69
CA ILE A 56 -33.11 12.87 18.15
C ILE A 56 -31.63 12.53 18.09
N SER A 57 -31.06 11.99 19.18
CA SER A 57 -29.63 11.59 19.22
C SER A 57 -29.35 10.42 18.28
N GLY A 58 -30.25 9.43 18.18
CA GLY A 58 -30.18 8.35 17.19
C GLY A 58 -30.23 8.88 15.73
N GLY A 59 -31.10 9.86 15.48
CA GLY A 59 -31.19 10.54 14.18
C GLY A 59 -29.91 11.28 13.82
N LYS A 60 -29.29 12.00 14.77
CA LYS A 60 -27.98 12.66 14.58
C LYS A 60 -26.89 11.62 14.28
N MET A 61 -26.85 10.51 15.03
CA MET A 61 -25.91 9.42 14.79
C MET A 61 -26.03 8.83 13.38
N LEU A 62 -27.26 8.63 12.88
CA LEU A 62 -27.53 8.18 11.51
C LEU A 62 -27.05 9.21 10.48
N LEU A 63 -27.28 10.49 10.71
CA LEU A 63 -26.79 11.55 9.81
C LEU A 63 -25.26 11.60 9.75
N VAL A 64 -24.59 11.46 10.88
CA VAL A 64 -23.12 11.42 10.96
C VAL A 64 -22.59 10.16 10.27
N SER A 65 -23.20 8.99 10.47
CA SER A 65 -22.85 7.75 9.76
C SER A 65 -23.04 7.89 8.25
N PHE A 66 -24.11 8.52 7.81
CA PHE A 66 -24.36 8.81 6.39
C PHE A 66 -23.34 9.78 5.84
N GLY A 67 -22.94 10.81 6.61
CA GLY A 67 -21.87 11.74 6.26
C GLY A 67 -20.53 11.01 6.06
N SER A 68 -20.17 10.09 6.96
CA SER A 68 -18.99 9.24 6.81
C SER A 68 -19.05 8.39 5.54
N LEU A 69 -20.20 7.75 5.27
CA LEU A 69 -20.42 6.96 4.05
C LEU A 69 -20.22 7.80 2.78
N VAL A 70 -20.82 8.99 2.72
CA VAL A 70 -20.67 9.91 1.58
C VAL A 70 -19.20 10.29 1.38
N CYS A 71 -18.51 10.67 2.45
CA CYS A 71 -17.07 10.97 2.39
C CYS A 71 -16.25 9.77 1.89
N ALA A 72 -16.55 8.56 2.37
CA ALA A 72 -15.87 7.33 1.94
C ALA A 72 -16.08 7.05 0.45
N VAL A 73 -17.31 7.20 -0.05
CA VAL A 73 -17.65 7.00 -1.47
C VAL A 73 -16.93 8.03 -2.34
N ILE A 74 -16.93 9.31 -1.94
CA ILE A 74 -16.24 10.38 -2.68
C ILE A 74 -14.72 10.10 -2.71
N THR A 75 -14.12 9.74 -1.58
CA THR A 75 -12.70 9.37 -1.50
C THR A 75 -12.38 8.20 -2.41
N GLY A 76 -13.18 7.12 -2.35
CA GLY A 76 -13.00 5.93 -3.18
C GLY A 76 -13.11 6.23 -4.68
N TYR A 77 -14.10 7.03 -5.06
CA TYR A 77 -14.30 7.46 -6.44
C TYR A 77 -13.10 8.24 -6.99
N PHE A 78 -12.64 9.27 -6.27
CA PHE A 78 -11.50 10.05 -6.73
C PHE A 78 -10.19 9.27 -6.68
N ALA A 79 -9.97 8.42 -5.67
CA ALA A 79 -8.80 7.55 -5.61
C ALA A 79 -8.73 6.60 -6.82
N ALA A 80 -9.84 5.94 -7.16
CA ALA A 80 -9.92 5.05 -8.32
C ALA A 80 -9.72 5.83 -9.64
N ARG A 81 -10.33 7.00 -9.77
CA ARG A 81 -10.20 7.85 -10.96
C ARG A 81 -8.78 8.34 -11.17
N VAL A 82 -8.13 8.82 -10.12
CA VAL A 82 -6.72 9.26 -10.17
C VAL A 82 -5.81 8.07 -10.51
N ALA A 83 -6.00 6.92 -9.86
CA ALA A 83 -5.20 5.72 -10.15
C ALA A 83 -5.34 5.28 -11.60
N ALA A 84 -6.57 5.27 -12.14
CA ALA A 84 -6.84 4.88 -13.53
C ALA A 84 -6.23 5.88 -14.54
N SER A 85 -6.47 7.19 -14.36
CA SER A 85 -5.94 8.23 -15.26
C SER A 85 -4.43 8.32 -15.22
N PHE A 86 -3.82 8.21 -14.04
CA PHE A 86 -2.38 8.18 -13.88
C PHE A 86 -1.75 6.95 -14.54
N GLY A 87 -2.36 5.76 -14.35
CA GLY A 87 -1.91 4.55 -15.03
C GLY A 87 -2.02 4.64 -16.55
N GLN A 88 -3.10 5.21 -17.07
CA GLN A 88 -3.24 5.47 -18.51
C GLN A 88 -2.11 6.37 -19.02
N ARG A 89 -1.79 7.42 -18.28
CA ARG A 89 -0.71 8.35 -18.63
C ARG A 89 0.65 7.69 -18.62
N LEU A 90 0.96 6.89 -17.59
CA LEU A 90 2.23 6.17 -17.52
C LEU A 90 2.40 5.23 -18.69
N ARG A 91 1.37 4.44 -19.04
CA ARG A 91 1.40 3.56 -20.21
C ARG A 91 1.63 4.34 -21.52
N SER A 92 0.96 5.48 -21.66
CA SER A 92 1.13 6.35 -22.83
C SER A 92 2.54 6.91 -22.92
N LEU A 93 3.14 7.33 -21.79
CA LEU A 93 4.51 7.81 -21.74
C LEU A 93 5.52 6.71 -22.05
N GLU A 94 5.33 5.52 -21.46
CA GLU A 94 6.20 4.36 -21.76
C GLU A 94 6.11 3.96 -23.22
N PHE A 95 4.90 3.82 -23.75
CA PHE A 95 4.70 3.43 -25.15
C PHE A 95 5.39 4.40 -26.12
N ARG A 96 5.14 5.72 -25.97
CA ARG A 96 5.80 6.74 -26.79
C ARG A 96 7.31 6.71 -26.66
N LYS A 97 7.82 6.38 -25.48
CA LYS A 97 9.25 6.29 -25.22
C LYS A 97 9.86 5.08 -25.91
N VAL A 98 9.19 3.92 -25.81
CA VAL A 98 9.62 2.68 -26.48
C VAL A 98 9.62 2.84 -28.00
N GLU A 99 8.61 3.53 -28.58
CA GLU A 99 8.58 3.85 -30.01
C GLU A 99 9.77 4.70 -30.47
N SER A 100 10.41 5.44 -29.57
CA SER A 100 11.62 6.23 -29.86
C SER A 100 12.93 5.46 -29.68
N PHE A 101 12.89 4.19 -29.26
CA PHE A 101 14.06 3.39 -28.97
C PHE A 101 14.69 2.84 -30.25
N GLY A 102 16.03 2.82 -30.29
CA GLY A 102 16.80 2.11 -31.29
C GLY A 102 17.08 0.64 -30.91
N PRO A 103 17.79 -0.10 -31.76
CA PRO A 103 18.14 -1.51 -31.48
C PRO A 103 18.91 -1.71 -30.17
N SER A 104 19.76 -0.75 -29.79
CA SER A 104 20.57 -0.84 -28.57
C SER A 104 19.72 -0.80 -27.28
N GLU A 105 18.70 0.08 -27.23
CA GLU A 105 17.78 0.18 -26.11
C GLU A 105 16.88 -1.05 -26.06
N MET A 106 16.42 -1.55 -27.20
CA MET A 106 15.61 -2.78 -27.27
C MET A 106 16.39 -4.01 -26.82
N HIS A 107 17.69 -4.09 -27.04
CA HIS A 107 18.54 -5.13 -26.46
C HIS A 107 18.74 -5.00 -24.96
N ARG A 108 18.84 -3.77 -24.46
CA ARG A 108 18.96 -3.48 -23.02
C ARG A 108 17.71 -3.87 -22.25
N PHE A 109 16.54 -3.52 -22.79
CA PHE A 109 15.23 -3.82 -22.20
C PHE A 109 14.59 -5.00 -22.93
N SER A 110 14.71 -6.21 -22.61
CA SER A 110 14.03 -7.28 -23.34
C SER A 110 12.52 -7.00 -23.52
N THR A 111 11.94 -7.46 -24.64
CA THR A 111 10.50 -7.27 -24.94
C THR A 111 9.60 -7.73 -23.79
N ALA A 112 9.90 -8.89 -23.19
CA ALA A 112 9.16 -9.41 -22.05
C ALA A 112 9.20 -8.46 -20.83
N SER A 113 10.36 -7.81 -20.59
CA SER A 113 10.51 -6.82 -19.51
C SER A 113 9.69 -5.57 -19.78
N LEU A 114 9.67 -5.04 -21.01
CA LEU A 114 8.87 -3.86 -21.37
C LEU A 114 7.37 -4.14 -21.23
N ILE A 115 6.90 -5.30 -21.65
CA ILE A 115 5.50 -5.71 -21.47
C ILE A 115 5.14 -5.75 -19.97
N THR A 116 6.00 -6.36 -19.14
CA THR A 116 5.75 -6.43 -17.68
C THR A 116 5.71 -5.05 -17.04
N ARG A 117 6.57 -4.13 -17.47
CA ARG A 117 6.61 -2.74 -16.97
C ARG A 117 5.34 -1.98 -17.33
N SER A 118 4.88 -2.08 -18.56
CA SER A 118 3.65 -1.40 -19.04
C SER A 118 2.35 -2.00 -18.46
N THR A 119 2.35 -3.25 -18.01
CA THR A 119 1.18 -3.94 -17.48
C THR A 119 1.22 -4.07 -15.97
N ASN A 120 2.00 -5.01 -15.45
CA ASN A 120 2.02 -5.34 -14.03
C ASN A 120 2.59 -4.21 -13.16
N ASP A 121 3.71 -3.59 -13.57
CA ASP A 121 4.34 -2.54 -12.76
C ASP A 121 3.45 -1.30 -12.68
N VAL A 122 2.81 -0.89 -13.77
CA VAL A 122 1.81 0.20 -13.73
C VAL A 122 0.62 -0.17 -12.85
N THR A 123 0.16 -1.43 -12.87
CA THR A 123 -0.93 -1.90 -12.00
C THR A 123 -0.55 -1.86 -10.52
N GLN A 124 0.70 -2.20 -10.15
CA GLN A 124 1.19 -2.05 -8.78
C GLN A 124 1.18 -0.59 -8.31
N ILE A 125 1.56 0.35 -9.19
CA ILE A 125 1.50 1.78 -8.91
C ILE A 125 0.04 2.24 -8.72
N GLN A 126 -0.90 1.79 -9.58
CA GLN A 126 -2.32 2.09 -9.45
C GLN A 126 -2.90 1.58 -8.14
N MET A 127 -2.57 0.33 -7.76
CA MET A 127 -3.01 -0.28 -6.50
C MET A 127 -2.49 0.52 -5.30
N PHE A 128 -1.23 0.96 -5.35
CA PHE A 128 -0.64 1.81 -4.32
C PHE A 128 -1.37 3.15 -4.18
N ILE A 129 -1.76 3.81 -5.27
CA ILE A 129 -2.52 5.07 -5.21
C ILE A 129 -3.91 4.82 -4.60
N THR A 130 -4.62 3.78 -5.03
CA THR A 130 -5.98 3.49 -4.57
C THR A 130 -6.01 3.11 -3.08
N MET A 131 -5.14 2.19 -2.65
CA MET A 131 -5.08 1.72 -1.27
C MET A 131 -4.25 2.64 -0.36
N GLY A 132 -3.22 3.27 -0.93
CA GLY A 132 -2.31 4.13 -0.19
C GLY A 132 -2.98 5.37 0.39
N LEU A 133 -3.96 5.96 -0.28
CA LEU A 133 -4.76 7.06 0.26
C LEU A 133 -5.47 6.67 1.55
N GLN A 134 -6.04 5.47 1.60
CA GLN A 134 -6.71 4.95 2.80
C GLN A 134 -5.70 4.61 3.90
N MET A 135 -4.61 3.93 3.58
CA MET A 135 -3.66 3.41 4.56
C MET A 135 -2.65 4.45 5.03
N LEU A 136 -2.09 5.26 4.11
CA LEU A 136 -1.06 6.25 4.42
C LEU A 136 -1.61 7.56 4.96
N ILE A 137 -2.83 7.92 4.61
CA ILE A 137 -3.41 9.23 4.97
C ILE A 137 -4.48 9.04 6.04
N LYS A 138 -5.49 8.19 5.81
CA LYS A 138 -6.58 8.01 6.77
C LYS A 138 -6.09 7.44 8.10
N SER A 139 -5.26 6.38 8.07
CA SER A 139 -4.85 5.70 9.29
C SER A 139 -4.03 6.56 10.26
N PRO A 140 -3.00 7.32 9.84
CA PRO A 140 -2.30 8.21 10.76
C PRO A 140 -3.20 9.33 11.32
N ILE A 141 -4.06 9.92 10.49
CA ILE A 141 -4.99 10.97 10.95
C ILE A 141 -5.94 10.39 11.99
N MET A 142 -6.51 9.20 11.72
CA MET A 142 -7.39 8.49 12.63
C MET A 142 -6.68 8.17 13.95
N ALA A 143 -5.45 7.61 13.90
CA ALA A 143 -4.68 7.26 15.08
C ALA A 143 -4.39 8.49 15.95
N VAL A 144 -3.86 9.57 15.35
CA VAL A 144 -3.52 10.79 16.09
C VAL A 144 -4.77 11.44 16.68
N TRP A 145 -5.83 11.56 15.90
CA TRP A 145 -7.06 12.21 16.36
C TRP A 145 -7.78 11.39 17.44
N ALA A 146 -7.84 10.06 17.31
CA ALA A 146 -8.38 9.18 18.33
C ALA A 146 -7.58 9.25 19.63
N VAL A 147 -6.23 9.28 19.56
CA VAL A 147 -5.38 9.47 20.74
C VAL A 147 -5.63 10.84 21.39
N CYS A 148 -5.78 11.91 20.60
CA CYS A 148 -6.13 13.24 21.14
C CYS A 148 -7.50 13.26 21.84
N LYS A 149 -8.49 12.55 21.29
CA LYS A 149 -9.81 12.40 21.92
C LYS A 149 -9.71 11.63 23.25
N ILE A 150 -8.94 10.54 23.28
CA ILE A 150 -8.70 9.75 24.51
C ILE A 150 -7.98 10.60 25.56
N ALA A 151 -6.95 11.35 25.20
CA ALA A 151 -6.13 12.15 26.13
C ALA A 151 -6.94 13.25 26.86
N GLY A 152 -8.06 13.69 26.26
CA GLY A 152 -8.93 14.72 26.85
C GLY A 152 -9.88 14.20 27.96
N GLU A 153 -10.01 12.89 28.14
CA GLU A 153 -11.07 12.30 28.93
C GLU A 153 -10.61 11.59 30.23
N GLY A 154 -9.31 11.24 30.36
CA GLY A 154 -8.76 10.61 31.56
C GLY A 154 -7.37 10.03 31.38
N PHE A 155 -6.54 10.15 32.43
CA PHE A 155 -5.14 9.69 32.40
C PHE A 155 -5.03 8.16 32.33
N GLU A 156 -5.82 7.45 33.13
CA GLU A 156 -5.78 5.99 33.27
C GLU A 156 -6.10 5.29 31.94
N TRP A 157 -7.09 5.78 31.24
CA TRP A 157 -7.52 5.29 29.93
C TRP A 157 -6.47 5.56 28.86
N THR A 158 -5.89 6.75 28.86
CA THR A 158 -4.83 7.15 27.93
C THR A 158 -3.59 6.28 28.12
N LEU A 159 -3.19 6.03 29.37
CA LEU A 159 -2.05 5.18 29.71
C LEU A 159 -2.28 3.73 29.24
N THR A 160 -3.47 3.18 29.51
CA THR A 160 -3.84 1.82 29.12
C THR A 160 -3.79 1.66 27.58
N THR A 161 -4.36 2.60 26.84
CA THR A 161 -4.32 2.60 25.38
C THR A 161 -2.88 2.76 24.87
N GLY A 162 -2.09 3.65 25.49
CA GLY A 162 -0.68 3.83 25.16
C GLY A 162 0.14 2.55 25.32
N ILE A 163 -0.04 1.84 26.45
CA ILE A 163 0.62 0.54 26.69
C ILE A 163 0.20 -0.49 25.64
N ALA A 164 -1.08 -0.58 25.31
CA ALA A 164 -1.56 -1.51 24.29
C ALA A 164 -0.98 -1.22 22.91
N VAL A 165 -0.85 0.06 22.52
CA VAL A 165 -0.21 0.47 21.27
C VAL A 165 1.28 0.09 21.27
N VAL A 166 2.00 0.31 22.35
CA VAL A 166 3.41 -0.09 22.47
C VAL A 166 3.55 -1.61 22.35
N VAL A 167 2.71 -2.38 23.06
CA VAL A 167 2.69 -3.85 22.96
C VAL A 167 2.40 -4.29 21.53
N LEU A 168 1.45 -3.65 20.86
CA LEU A 168 1.13 -3.92 19.45
C LEU A 168 2.34 -3.68 18.55
N LEU A 169 2.97 -2.51 18.66
CA LEU A 169 4.13 -2.16 17.83
C LEU A 169 5.32 -3.09 18.07
N CYS A 170 5.58 -3.44 19.33
CA CYS A 170 6.61 -4.42 19.69
C CYS A 170 6.29 -5.81 19.11
N ALA A 171 5.07 -6.29 19.23
CA ALA A 171 4.65 -7.59 18.74
C ALA A 171 4.77 -7.68 17.21
N VAL A 172 4.26 -6.66 16.49
CA VAL A 172 4.39 -6.57 15.03
C VAL A 172 5.86 -6.45 14.62
N GLY A 173 6.62 -5.61 15.30
CA GLY A 173 8.04 -5.40 15.03
C GLY A 173 8.85 -6.68 15.18
N ILE A 174 8.66 -7.43 16.28
CA ILE A 174 9.32 -8.73 16.52
C ILE A 174 8.92 -9.73 15.42
N LEU A 175 7.64 -9.84 15.12
CA LEU A 175 7.15 -10.75 14.08
C LEU A 175 7.77 -10.43 12.71
N MET A 176 7.80 -9.16 12.36
CA MET A 176 8.42 -8.71 11.10
C MET A 176 9.93 -8.97 11.08
N ALA A 177 10.64 -8.72 12.18
CA ALA A 177 12.07 -8.99 12.28
C ALA A 177 12.40 -10.48 12.10
N LEU A 178 11.52 -11.38 12.57
CA LEU A 178 11.67 -12.83 12.39
C LEU A 178 11.35 -13.31 10.98
N VAL A 179 10.32 -12.73 10.34
CA VAL A 179 9.78 -13.20 9.07
C VAL A 179 10.51 -12.60 7.86
N MET A 180 10.95 -11.33 7.93
CA MET A 180 11.60 -10.65 6.80
C MET A 180 12.86 -11.37 6.26
N PRO A 181 13.80 -11.87 7.09
CA PRO A 181 14.94 -12.62 6.58
C PRO A 181 14.52 -13.93 5.90
N LYS A 182 13.44 -14.56 6.36
CA LYS A 182 12.91 -15.79 5.79
C LYS A 182 12.23 -15.55 4.42
N PHE A 183 11.57 -14.42 4.22
CA PHE A 183 11.07 -14.03 2.89
C PHE A 183 12.20 -13.88 1.87
N LYS A 184 13.33 -13.27 2.26
CA LYS A 184 14.51 -13.18 1.39
C LYS A 184 15.13 -14.55 1.10
N ALA A 185 15.18 -15.44 2.10
CA ALA A 185 15.65 -16.81 1.92
C ALA A 185 14.73 -17.61 1.00
N MET A 186 13.42 -17.46 1.15
CA MET A 186 12.41 -18.12 0.31
C MET A 186 12.57 -17.76 -1.17
N GLN A 187 12.92 -16.49 -1.50
CA GLN A 187 13.18 -16.09 -2.87
C GLN A 187 14.40 -16.84 -3.45
N ARG A 188 15.51 -16.91 -2.71
CA ARG A 188 16.69 -17.67 -3.15
C ARG A 188 16.40 -19.14 -3.34
N LEU A 189 15.70 -19.76 -2.40
CA LEU A 189 15.32 -21.17 -2.49
C LEU A 189 14.37 -21.46 -3.66
N THR A 190 13.54 -20.49 -4.03
CA THR A 190 12.72 -20.57 -5.25
C THR A 190 13.59 -20.54 -6.51
N ASP A 191 14.62 -19.69 -6.52
CA ASP A 191 15.58 -19.63 -7.62
C ASP A 191 16.39 -20.94 -7.73
N ASP A 192 16.77 -21.55 -6.59
CA ASP A 192 17.47 -22.85 -6.53
C ASP A 192 16.60 -23.98 -7.09
N ILE A 193 15.32 -24.08 -6.74
CA ILE A 193 14.39 -25.06 -7.34
C ILE A 193 14.29 -24.86 -8.86
N ASN A 194 14.13 -23.63 -9.31
CA ASN A 194 14.06 -23.30 -10.72
C ASN A 194 15.36 -23.70 -11.47
N LEU A 195 16.52 -23.52 -10.81
CA LEU A 195 17.80 -23.94 -11.35
C LEU A 195 17.86 -25.46 -11.53
N VAL A 196 17.55 -26.22 -10.46
CA VAL A 196 17.56 -27.70 -10.50
C VAL A 196 16.58 -28.23 -11.54
N ALA A 197 15.37 -27.67 -11.62
CA ALA A 197 14.38 -28.05 -12.62
C ALA A 197 14.88 -27.77 -14.06
N ARG A 198 15.49 -26.61 -14.28
CA ARG A 198 16.07 -26.23 -15.58
C ARG A 198 17.23 -27.13 -15.97
N GLU A 199 18.14 -27.44 -15.06
CA GLU A 199 19.26 -28.38 -15.29
C GLU A 199 18.74 -29.75 -15.70
N ASN A 200 17.73 -30.27 -15.01
CA ASN A 200 17.12 -31.56 -15.32
C ASN A 200 16.47 -31.56 -16.71
N LEU A 201 15.65 -30.53 -17.02
CA LEU A 201 14.97 -30.40 -18.33
C LEU A 201 15.97 -30.28 -19.47
N THR A 202 17.05 -29.49 -19.29
CA THR A 202 18.07 -29.30 -20.33
C THR A 202 18.94 -30.55 -20.49
N GLY A 203 19.27 -31.22 -19.37
CA GLY A 203 20.11 -32.42 -19.32
C GLY A 203 19.37 -33.75 -19.46
N MET A 204 18.07 -33.79 -19.76
CA MET A 204 17.22 -34.97 -19.73
C MET A 204 17.81 -36.18 -20.50
N ARG A 205 18.45 -35.92 -21.65
CA ARG A 205 19.10 -36.98 -22.45
C ARG A 205 20.28 -37.60 -21.70
N VAL A 206 21.07 -36.79 -21.03
CA VAL A 206 22.23 -37.25 -20.24
C VAL A 206 21.78 -38.01 -19.02
N VAL A 207 20.79 -37.50 -18.29
CA VAL A 207 20.19 -38.13 -17.11
C VAL A 207 19.70 -39.53 -17.45
N ARG A 208 19.02 -39.69 -18.60
CA ARG A 208 18.54 -41.00 -19.06
C ARG A 208 19.67 -41.95 -19.53
N ALA A 209 20.69 -41.37 -20.24
CA ALA A 209 21.80 -42.17 -20.73
C ALA A 209 22.64 -42.78 -19.59
N TYR A 210 22.75 -42.06 -18.46
CA TYR A 210 23.51 -42.51 -17.29
C TYR A 210 22.63 -43.14 -16.19
N ASN A 211 21.33 -43.33 -16.44
CA ASN A 211 20.37 -43.84 -15.45
C ASN A 211 20.41 -43.09 -14.12
N ALA A 212 20.51 -41.75 -14.17
CA ALA A 212 20.74 -40.86 -13.04
C ALA A 212 19.44 -40.16 -12.54
N GLN A 213 18.26 -40.78 -12.84
CA GLN A 213 16.97 -40.18 -12.45
C GLN A 213 16.83 -40.05 -10.93
N ASP A 214 17.17 -41.11 -10.18
CA ASP A 214 17.07 -41.11 -8.72
C ASP A 214 17.95 -40.02 -8.08
N TYR A 215 19.14 -39.79 -8.64
CA TYR A 215 20.01 -38.70 -8.20
C TYR A 215 19.38 -37.33 -8.43
N GLN A 216 18.79 -37.08 -9.59
CA GLN A 216 18.13 -35.82 -9.91
C GLN A 216 16.86 -35.60 -9.09
N GLU A 217 16.10 -36.69 -8.82
CA GLU A 217 14.93 -36.65 -7.95
C GLU A 217 15.34 -36.27 -6.51
N SER A 218 16.37 -36.93 -5.97
CA SER A 218 16.90 -36.58 -4.64
C SER A 218 17.39 -35.13 -4.56
N LYS A 219 18.11 -34.64 -5.58
CA LYS A 219 18.58 -33.24 -5.65
C LYS A 219 17.41 -32.25 -5.67
N PHE A 220 16.34 -32.58 -6.42
CA PHE A 220 15.15 -31.76 -6.45
C PHE A 220 14.41 -31.77 -5.11
N GLU A 221 14.28 -32.94 -4.49
CA GLU A 221 13.58 -33.11 -3.22
C GLU A 221 14.28 -32.37 -2.06
N ASP A 222 15.61 -32.35 -2.04
CA ASP A 222 16.41 -31.58 -1.07
C ASP A 222 16.12 -30.08 -1.22
N ALA A 223 16.12 -29.55 -2.45
CA ALA A 223 15.81 -28.16 -2.71
C ALA A 223 14.34 -27.82 -2.36
N ASN A 224 13.42 -28.73 -2.69
CA ASN A 224 11.99 -28.62 -2.39
C ASN A 224 11.74 -28.64 -0.87
N ALA A 225 12.38 -29.54 -0.15
CA ALA A 225 12.28 -29.61 1.30
C ALA A 225 12.81 -28.33 1.98
N ALA A 226 13.93 -27.79 1.53
CA ALA A 226 14.48 -26.53 2.03
C ALA A 226 13.51 -25.34 1.85
N LEU A 227 12.91 -25.22 0.65
CA LEU A 227 11.88 -24.22 0.36
C LEU A 227 10.63 -24.44 1.22
N THR A 228 10.12 -25.67 1.25
CA THR A 228 8.91 -26.04 2.01
C THR A 228 9.06 -25.73 3.50
N ASN A 229 10.20 -26.09 4.11
CA ASN A 229 10.46 -25.82 5.53
C ASN A 229 10.52 -24.31 5.82
N THR A 230 11.14 -23.53 4.94
CA THR A 230 11.24 -22.07 5.09
C THR A 230 9.85 -21.43 4.92
N GLN A 231 9.07 -21.88 3.94
CA GLN A 231 7.71 -21.40 3.69
C GLN A 231 6.75 -21.77 4.83
N LEU A 232 6.89 -22.99 5.35
CA LEU A 232 6.09 -23.47 6.49
C LEU A 232 6.34 -22.63 7.73
N PHE A 233 7.63 -22.35 8.06
CA PHE A 233 7.98 -21.44 9.16
C PHE A 233 7.37 -20.06 8.97
N THR A 234 7.52 -19.49 7.79
CA THR A 234 7.00 -18.16 7.46
C THR A 234 5.47 -18.09 7.59
N ASN A 235 4.78 -19.08 7.02
CA ASN A 235 3.32 -19.14 7.08
C ASN A 235 2.81 -19.37 8.51
N ARG A 236 3.47 -20.23 9.29
CA ARG A 236 3.14 -20.44 10.71
C ARG A 236 3.34 -19.16 11.54
N ALA A 237 4.46 -18.45 11.33
CA ALA A 237 4.70 -17.18 11.99
C ALA A 237 3.66 -16.12 11.60
N MET A 238 3.31 -16.02 10.32
CA MET A 238 2.29 -15.08 9.85
C MET A 238 0.87 -15.46 10.33
N SER A 239 0.57 -16.74 10.49
CA SER A 239 -0.74 -17.17 11.00
C SER A 239 -0.98 -16.77 12.46
N VAL A 240 0.08 -16.54 13.25
CA VAL A 240 -0.01 -16.04 14.63
C VAL A 240 -0.45 -14.57 14.66
N MET A 241 -0.27 -13.82 13.56
CA MET A 241 -0.54 -12.38 13.54
C MET A 241 -2.00 -12.04 13.87
N MET A 242 -2.97 -12.72 13.24
CA MET A 242 -4.39 -12.46 13.48
C MET A 242 -4.83 -12.80 14.91
N PRO A 243 -4.52 -13.96 15.49
CA PRO A 243 -4.79 -14.24 16.91
C PRO A 243 -4.11 -13.24 17.85
N LEU A 244 -2.86 -12.86 17.58
CA LEU A 244 -2.13 -11.89 18.39
C LEU A 244 -2.85 -10.52 18.39
N MET A 245 -3.25 -10.02 17.22
CA MET A 245 -3.99 -8.77 17.10
C MET A 245 -5.32 -8.84 17.85
N SER A 246 -6.06 -9.94 17.67
CA SER A 246 -7.33 -10.16 18.37
C SER A 246 -7.15 -10.21 19.88
N THR A 247 -6.08 -10.85 20.36
CA THR A 247 -5.77 -10.92 21.80
C THR A 247 -5.43 -9.54 22.37
N ILE A 248 -4.63 -8.74 21.66
CA ILE A 248 -4.29 -7.37 22.08
C ILE A 248 -5.56 -6.50 22.12
N MET A 249 -6.41 -6.58 21.10
CA MET A 249 -7.65 -5.81 21.02
C MET A 249 -8.64 -6.18 22.11
N ASN A 250 -8.87 -7.47 22.32
CA ASN A 250 -9.76 -7.96 23.38
C ASN A 250 -9.18 -7.72 24.77
N GLY A 251 -7.86 -7.88 24.93
CA GLY A 251 -7.14 -7.57 26.16
C GLY A 251 -7.24 -6.09 26.53
N LEU A 252 -7.11 -5.19 25.54
CA LEU A 252 -7.31 -3.76 25.76
C LEU A 252 -8.76 -3.45 26.18
N SER A 253 -9.74 -4.03 25.49
CA SER A 253 -11.15 -3.88 25.87
C SER A 253 -11.40 -4.38 27.29
N LEU A 254 -10.86 -5.54 27.64
CA LEU A 254 -10.96 -6.06 29.02
C LEU A 254 -10.31 -5.12 30.03
N ALA A 255 -9.12 -4.60 29.75
CA ALA A 255 -8.43 -3.67 30.64
C ALA A 255 -9.23 -2.36 30.83
N ILE A 256 -9.82 -1.84 29.75
CA ILE A 256 -10.69 -0.66 29.81
C ILE A 256 -11.91 -0.92 30.71
N TYR A 257 -12.59 -2.05 30.52
CA TYR A 257 -13.76 -2.41 31.37
C TYR A 257 -13.35 -2.66 32.81
N TRP A 258 -12.20 -3.30 33.04
CA TRP A 258 -11.70 -3.57 34.38
C TRP A 258 -11.37 -2.29 35.15
N ILE A 259 -10.60 -1.39 34.53
CA ILE A 259 -10.26 -0.09 35.12
C ILE A 259 -11.53 0.75 35.30
N GLY A 260 -12.44 0.73 34.30
CA GLY A 260 -13.73 1.40 34.39
C GLY A 260 -14.58 0.95 35.56
N ALA A 261 -14.62 -0.35 35.81
CA ALA A 261 -15.36 -0.88 36.97
C ALA A 261 -14.81 -0.34 38.30
N TYR A 262 -13.48 -0.30 38.48
CA TYR A 262 -12.86 0.31 39.66
C TYR A 262 -13.16 1.80 39.79
N LEU A 263 -13.05 2.56 38.71
CA LEU A 263 -13.36 4.01 38.72
C LEU A 263 -14.82 4.28 39.03
N ILE A 264 -15.73 3.44 38.55
CA ILE A 264 -17.17 3.53 38.79
C ILE A 264 -17.50 3.16 40.27
N GLU A 265 -16.78 2.19 40.84
CA GLU A 265 -17.00 1.79 42.25
C GLU A 265 -16.64 2.93 43.22
N ASP A 266 -15.47 3.58 42.97
CA ASP A 266 -14.98 4.69 43.83
C ASP A 266 -15.72 6.02 43.58
N ALA A 267 -16.46 6.15 42.48
CA ALA A 267 -17.13 7.39 42.11
C ALA A 267 -18.45 7.63 42.90
N GLY A 268 -18.82 8.90 43.03
CA GLY A 268 -20.11 9.31 43.59
C GLY A 268 -21.29 8.93 42.68
N ALA A 269 -22.48 8.82 43.24
CA ALA A 269 -23.65 8.32 42.51
C ALA A 269 -23.98 9.10 41.22
N THR A 270 -23.67 10.40 41.17
CA THR A 270 -23.90 11.25 39.99
C THR A 270 -22.86 11.07 38.90
N GLU A 271 -21.63 10.62 39.24
CA GLU A 271 -20.52 10.45 38.32
C GLU A 271 -20.49 9.06 37.68
N LYS A 272 -21.09 8.05 38.33
CA LYS A 272 -21.12 6.66 37.88
C LYS A 272 -21.63 6.52 36.46
N LEU A 273 -22.72 7.20 36.14
CA LEU A 273 -23.34 7.15 34.81
C LEU A 273 -22.43 7.76 33.74
N THR A 274 -21.78 8.87 34.07
CA THR A 274 -20.85 9.54 33.15
C THR A 274 -19.62 8.67 32.87
N LEU A 275 -19.05 8.06 33.93
CA LEU A 275 -17.92 7.14 33.80
C LEU A 275 -18.26 5.90 32.99
N PHE A 276 -19.44 5.32 33.21
CA PHE A 276 -19.91 4.18 32.42
C PHE A 276 -20.07 4.53 30.94
N SER A 277 -20.67 5.67 30.66
CA SER A 277 -20.84 6.18 29.29
C SER A 277 -19.49 6.46 28.59
N ASN A 278 -18.55 7.08 29.32
CA ASN A 278 -17.20 7.33 28.83
C ASN A 278 -16.45 6.02 28.55
N MET A 279 -16.59 4.99 29.40
CA MET A 279 -15.98 3.68 29.20
C MET A 279 -16.35 3.07 27.83
N ILE A 280 -17.59 3.21 27.36
CA ILE A 280 -18.05 2.74 26.04
C ILE A 280 -17.34 3.51 24.92
N VAL A 281 -17.25 4.84 25.05
CA VAL A 281 -16.57 5.72 24.09
C VAL A 281 -15.08 5.36 23.99
N PHE A 282 -14.41 5.17 25.12
CA PHE A 282 -13.01 4.78 25.20
C PHE A 282 -12.74 3.44 24.53
N SER A 283 -13.57 2.45 24.82
CA SER A 283 -13.46 1.14 24.19
C SER A 283 -13.53 1.27 22.65
N SER A 284 -14.43 2.11 22.16
CA SER A 284 -14.57 2.36 20.71
C SER A 284 -13.35 3.06 20.11
N TYR A 285 -12.84 4.12 20.76
CA TYR A 285 -11.64 4.81 20.29
C TYR A 285 -10.38 3.92 20.33
N ALA A 286 -10.23 3.13 21.39
CA ALA A 286 -9.12 2.20 21.54
C ALA A 286 -9.08 1.17 20.41
N VAL A 287 -10.23 0.61 20.03
CA VAL A 287 -10.36 -0.28 18.88
C VAL A 287 -9.98 0.44 17.59
N GLN A 288 -10.42 1.70 17.38
CA GLN A 288 -10.07 2.49 16.19
C GLN A 288 -8.58 2.79 16.11
N VAL A 289 -7.92 3.09 17.24
CA VAL A 289 -6.46 3.30 17.30
C VAL A 289 -5.74 2.04 16.84
N ILE A 290 -6.06 0.87 17.42
CA ILE A 290 -5.43 -0.40 17.06
C ILE A 290 -5.64 -0.74 15.58
N MET A 291 -6.87 -0.60 15.08
CA MET A 291 -7.20 -0.84 13.67
C MET A 291 -6.45 0.10 12.74
N SER A 292 -6.24 1.35 13.13
CA SER A 292 -5.45 2.32 12.36
C SER A 292 -3.98 1.90 12.27
N PHE A 293 -3.37 1.45 13.36
CA PHE A 293 -2.00 0.93 13.33
C PHE A 293 -1.88 -0.36 12.51
N LEU A 294 -2.88 -1.24 12.57
CA LEU A 294 -2.93 -2.45 11.75
C LEU A 294 -2.98 -2.11 10.25
N LEU A 295 -3.84 -1.18 9.84
CA LEU A 295 -3.91 -0.73 8.44
C LEU A 295 -2.60 -0.04 8.01
N MET A 296 -2.00 0.77 8.89
CA MET A 296 -0.72 1.43 8.61
C MET A 296 0.41 0.40 8.43
N SER A 297 0.37 -0.74 9.12
CA SER A 297 1.38 -1.79 8.94
C SER A 297 1.38 -2.40 7.53
N MET A 298 0.24 -2.43 6.84
CA MET A 298 0.15 -2.92 5.46
C MET A 298 0.93 -2.06 4.46
N VAL A 299 1.19 -0.81 4.79
CA VAL A 299 2.01 0.10 3.97
C VAL A 299 3.43 -0.44 3.80
N PHE A 300 4.01 -1.07 4.83
CA PHE A 300 5.34 -1.67 4.75
C PHE A 300 5.45 -2.77 3.68
N VAL A 301 4.34 -3.37 3.28
CA VAL A 301 4.29 -4.38 2.21
C VAL A 301 4.03 -3.72 0.85
N LEU A 302 3.15 -2.73 0.80
CA LEU A 302 2.74 -2.08 -0.46
C LEU A 302 3.78 -1.09 -0.98
N TRP A 303 4.41 -0.31 -0.10
CA TRP A 303 5.38 0.72 -0.46
C TRP A 303 6.58 0.17 -1.24
N PRO A 304 7.31 -0.87 -0.78
CA PRO A 304 8.46 -1.39 -1.50
C PRO A 304 8.10 -1.93 -2.90
N ARG A 305 6.96 -2.61 -3.02
CA ARG A 305 6.49 -3.13 -4.32
C ARG A 305 6.22 -2.01 -5.31
N ALA A 306 5.48 -0.99 -4.88
CA ALA A 306 5.18 0.16 -5.71
C ALA A 306 6.43 0.99 -6.04
N ASP A 307 7.39 1.08 -5.11
CA ASP A 307 8.63 1.83 -5.32
C ASP A 307 9.54 1.15 -6.35
N VAL A 308 9.70 -0.18 -6.29
CA VAL A 308 10.44 -0.95 -7.29
C VAL A 308 9.76 -0.81 -8.66
N SER A 309 8.44 -0.98 -8.75
CA SER A 309 7.69 -0.84 -9.99
C SER A 309 7.80 0.58 -10.56
N ALA A 310 7.71 1.61 -9.71
CA ALA A 310 7.91 3.00 -10.12
C ALA A 310 9.33 3.26 -10.65
N HIS A 311 10.36 2.67 -10.04
CA HIS A 311 11.74 2.75 -10.51
C HIS A 311 11.91 2.13 -11.89
N ARG A 312 11.33 0.94 -12.12
CA ARG A 312 11.40 0.23 -13.41
C ARG A 312 10.68 0.98 -14.53
N VAL A 313 9.50 1.54 -14.25
CA VAL A 313 8.75 2.38 -15.19
C VAL A 313 9.52 3.66 -15.51
N MET A 314 10.07 4.33 -14.48
CA MET A 314 10.85 5.54 -14.68
C MET A 314 12.16 5.31 -15.41
N GLU A 315 12.79 4.15 -15.28
CA GLU A 315 13.98 3.78 -16.03
C GLU A 315 13.68 3.82 -17.55
N VAL A 316 12.55 3.26 -17.99
CA VAL A 316 12.13 3.33 -19.39
C VAL A 316 11.87 4.77 -19.82
N ILE A 317 11.05 5.50 -19.06
CA ILE A 317 10.63 6.87 -19.42
C ILE A 317 11.82 7.83 -19.50
N ASN A 318 12.81 7.67 -18.62
CA ASN A 318 13.97 8.57 -18.54
C ASN A 318 15.16 8.13 -19.42
N THR A 319 15.13 6.94 -20.05
CA THR A 319 16.20 6.49 -20.94
C THR A 319 16.22 7.34 -22.20
N GLU A 320 17.31 8.05 -22.45
CA GLU A 320 17.49 8.79 -23.70
C GLU A 320 17.95 7.85 -24.81
N PRO A 321 17.31 7.88 -26.00
CA PRO A 321 17.79 7.12 -27.17
C PRO A 321 19.18 7.59 -27.58
N LEU A 322 20.05 6.64 -27.93
CA LEU A 322 21.38 6.93 -28.45
C LEU A 322 21.29 7.64 -29.78
N VAL A 323 20.36 7.21 -30.64
CA VAL A 323 20.11 7.83 -31.93
C VAL A 323 19.02 8.88 -31.76
N LYS A 324 19.38 10.14 -31.96
CA LYS A 324 18.44 11.27 -31.95
C LYS A 324 18.17 11.70 -33.39
N SER A 325 16.93 12.08 -33.67
CA SER A 325 16.59 12.69 -34.96
C SER A 325 17.42 13.94 -35.18
N GLY A 326 17.97 14.11 -36.38
CA GLY A 326 18.68 15.31 -36.75
C GLY A 326 17.80 16.56 -36.70
N THR A 327 18.41 17.71 -36.59
CA THR A 327 17.71 19.00 -36.54
C THR A 327 17.34 19.53 -37.93
N ARG A 328 17.83 18.88 -39.02
CA ARG A 328 17.57 19.29 -40.41
C ARG A 328 16.25 18.66 -40.89
N SER A 329 15.38 19.49 -41.42
CA SER A 329 14.09 19.09 -41.99
C SER A 329 14.17 18.70 -43.48
N ARG A 330 15.32 18.97 -44.12
CA ARG A 330 15.60 18.56 -45.51
C ARG A 330 16.98 17.91 -45.60
N GLY A 331 17.20 17.08 -46.61
CA GLY A 331 18.50 16.50 -46.94
C GLY A 331 19.58 17.56 -47.15
N LEU A 332 20.83 17.15 -47.05
CA LEU A 332 21.95 17.98 -47.44
C LEU A 332 21.93 18.15 -48.96
N THR A 333 22.11 19.36 -49.47
CA THR A 333 22.43 19.55 -50.86
C THR A 333 23.81 18.93 -51.14
N VAL A 334 24.08 18.60 -52.42
CA VAL A 334 25.39 18.03 -52.86
C VAL A 334 26.54 18.92 -52.39
N ALA A 335 26.37 20.25 -52.46
CA ALA A 335 27.38 21.23 -52.04
C ALA A 335 27.62 21.17 -50.52
N GLU A 336 26.55 21.09 -49.70
CA GLU A 336 26.63 20.99 -48.24
C GLU A 336 27.21 19.64 -47.80
N ALA A 337 26.85 18.53 -48.46
CA ALA A 337 27.39 17.21 -48.19
C ALA A 337 28.90 17.10 -48.49
N LYS A 338 29.35 17.74 -49.55
CA LYS A 338 30.77 17.85 -49.90
C LYS A 338 31.53 18.69 -48.87
N GLN A 339 30.96 19.82 -48.45
CA GLN A 339 31.56 20.71 -47.46
C GLN A 339 31.63 20.08 -46.06
N ALA A 340 30.66 19.23 -45.72
CA ALA A 340 30.61 18.46 -44.48
C ALA A 340 31.47 17.17 -44.52
N GLY A 341 32.12 16.85 -45.62
CA GLY A 341 32.95 15.66 -45.78
C GLY A 341 32.18 14.33 -45.79
N VAL A 342 30.88 14.37 -46.03
CA VAL A 342 30.01 13.20 -46.09
C VAL A 342 30.14 12.47 -47.43
N ILE A 343 30.43 13.20 -48.50
CA ILE A 343 30.69 12.67 -49.84
C ILE A 343 32.01 13.21 -50.38
N THR A 344 32.71 12.40 -51.17
CA THR A 344 33.92 12.82 -51.83
C THR A 344 33.62 13.63 -53.14
N ALA A 345 34.58 14.31 -53.65
CA ALA A 345 34.42 15.05 -54.92
C ALA A 345 34.09 14.12 -56.13
N ALA A 346 34.46 12.84 -56.04
CA ALA A 346 34.16 11.82 -57.07
C ALA A 346 32.70 11.35 -56.95
N ASP A 347 32.22 11.16 -55.71
CA ASP A 347 30.85 10.72 -55.45
C ASP A 347 29.78 11.81 -55.73
N ALA A 348 30.21 13.09 -55.72
CA ALA A 348 29.34 14.23 -56.00
C ALA A 348 28.81 14.29 -57.42
N ALA A 349 29.43 13.59 -58.33
CA ALA A 349 29.03 13.51 -59.75
C ALA A 349 27.80 12.61 -59.97
N ASP A 350 27.56 11.65 -59.06
CA ASP A 350 26.41 10.69 -59.08
C ASP A 350 25.16 11.17 -58.38
N TYR A 351 25.26 12.23 -57.59
CA TYR A 351 24.12 12.75 -56.82
C TYR A 351 23.52 13.99 -57.51
N ARG A 352 22.18 14.00 -57.59
CA ARG A 352 21.41 15.16 -58.07
C ARG A 352 20.70 15.81 -56.87
N ASP A 353 20.68 17.15 -56.88
CA ASP A 353 19.83 17.93 -55.99
C ASP A 353 18.41 17.94 -56.58
N ASP A 354 17.52 17.02 -56.15
CA ASP A 354 16.10 17.00 -56.47
C ASP A 354 15.26 17.95 -55.57
#